data_c41f78883a5111f569ec5ffeec4243d5
#
_entry.id   c41f78883a5111f569ec5ffeec4243d5
#
_cell.length_a   1.000
_cell.length_b   1.000
_cell.length_c   1.000
_cell.angle_alpha   90.00
_cell.angle_beta   90.00
_cell.angle_gamma   90.00
#
_symmetry.space_group_name_H-M   'P 1'
#
loop_
_entity.id
_entity.type
_entity.pdbx_description
1 polymer ?
#
loop_
_entity_poly.entity_id
_entity_poly.type
_entity_poly.pdbx_seq_one_letter_code
_entity_poly.pdbx_strand_id
1 'polypeptide(L)'
;MIRIGLALIALLTLPLALQVTPLEILKLKVFDAFVEKHKHSEYFTILNITDSDVRAEGGYPLPRQRLAEINEQIMAQGALGVGFVISFIDKDRFGGDSLFLNSIQQHSTVVATFETDNGLYPKPTGTVLLGEETTGIQLQGYMPNIPMIADVALEGMVSAPVDADNLVRRLPLLLQTPDGWIPSFGTQVLKSLVGADTFIIKTNTAGIEEIRVRGLPQTKVDSLGRQWISWVDTPQTTLQEMAVKDKFVFVGVTAKGVMPQLATSVGLLEPHKIQAALAESMLIPNSPYIPYWHLVAELSALLILCLLIWLVSSFLGLTWSITLGSIIFCSTAFYGYYTIKSGVLIDFTYTLLAEFVTGSVAYYLNFRKQYKLRQQIKKQFEHYLDPRQVKRLQDDPSLLKLGGEKRYCTFLFTDVRGFTVLSETKPPEEVTAIMNKALTIQAKAVQEHGGMVDKYIGDAMMAIFNAPIDLAKHEEAAMKAALQIKHEMQAAELGIDIGIGINAGEAVLGNMGSETRFDYTAIGDAVNTAARLESATKEVGVDLLIGESTAQVVDYELQSLKPIKVKGKAKPLKIYTYG
;
A
#
# COMPACT_ATOMS: atom_id res chain seq x y z
N MET A 1 -8.67 -17.61 -0.79
CA MET A 1 -8.02 -16.35 -1.15
C MET A 1 -8.96 -15.38 -1.89
N ILE A 2 -9.67 -15.80 -2.95
CA ILE A 2 -10.55 -14.90 -3.74
C ILE A 2 -11.60 -14.18 -2.88
N ARG A 3 -12.33 -14.91 -2.03
CA ARG A 3 -13.36 -14.29 -1.15
C ARG A 3 -12.79 -13.25 -0.19
N ILE A 4 -11.58 -13.47 0.33
CA ILE A 4 -10.90 -12.51 1.21
C ILE A 4 -10.50 -11.26 0.42
N GLY A 5 -10.00 -11.42 -0.80
CA GLY A 5 -9.66 -10.30 -1.68
C GLY A 5 -10.85 -9.44 -2.04
N LEU A 6 -11.95 -10.05 -2.45
CA LEU A 6 -13.18 -9.33 -2.77
C LEU A 6 -13.74 -8.57 -1.56
N ALA A 7 -13.71 -9.17 -0.37
CA ALA A 7 -14.15 -8.52 0.87
C ALA A 7 -13.23 -7.34 1.24
N LEU A 8 -11.91 -7.49 1.09
CA LEU A 8 -10.94 -6.42 1.35
C LEU A 8 -11.13 -5.25 0.37
N ILE A 9 -11.26 -5.55 -0.93
CA ILE A 9 -11.46 -4.53 -1.96
C ILE A 9 -12.78 -3.79 -1.69
N ALA A 10 -13.88 -4.50 -1.39
CA ALA A 10 -15.15 -3.88 -1.03
C ALA A 10 -15.03 -2.98 0.21
N LEU A 11 -14.26 -3.40 1.23
CA LEU A 11 -14.01 -2.59 2.41
C LEU A 11 -13.21 -1.30 2.07
N LEU A 12 -12.22 -1.42 1.19
CA LEU A 12 -11.39 -0.27 0.77
C LEU A 12 -12.14 0.69 -0.17
N THR A 13 -13.16 0.25 -0.90
CA THR A 13 -13.97 1.16 -1.74
C THR A 13 -14.93 2.01 -0.92
N LEU A 14 -15.35 1.55 0.25
CA LEU A 14 -16.39 2.22 1.05
C LEU A 14 -16.02 3.66 1.48
N PRO A 15 -14.83 3.95 2.02
CA PRO A 15 -14.44 5.32 2.40
C PRO A 15 -14.44 6.30 1.22
N LEU A 16 -14.02 5.84 0.03
CA LEU A 16 -14.02 6.67 -1.17
C LEU A 16 -15.45 6.91 -1.68
N ALA A 17 -16.29 5.87 -1.70
CA ALA A 17 -17.69 5.99 -2.11
C ALA A 17 -18.50 6.90 -1.18
N LEU A 18 -18.20 6.90 0.12
CA LEU A 18 -18.82 7.77 1.13
C LEU A 18 -18.16 9.17 1.21
N GLN A 19 -17.12 9.42 0.44
CA GLN A 19 -16.41 10.71 0.42
C GLN A 19 -16.06 11.22 1.83
N VAL A 20 -15.47 10.35 2.67
CA VAL A 20 -15.17 10.70 4.06
C VAL A 20 -14.21 11.89 4.15
N THR A 21 -14.53 12.86 5.01
CA THR A 21 -13.81 14.14 5.13
C THR A 21 -12.28 14.04 5.21
N PRO A 22 -11.66 13.11 5.96
CA PRO A 22 -10.20 12.99 6.00
C PRO A 22 -9.57 12.68 4.64
N LEU A 23 -10.25 11.88 3.79
CA LEU A 23 -9.76 11.58 2.44
C LEU A 23 -9.91 12.78 1.51
N GLU A 24 -11.02 13.51 1.61
CA GLU A 24 -11.20 14.74 0.84
C GLU A 24 -10.12 15.78 1.20
N ILE A 25 -9.82 15.96 2.47
CA ILE A 25 -8.73 16.86 2.91
C ILE A 25 -7.37 16.41 2.34
N LEU A 26 -7.07 15.11 2.37
CA LEU A 26 -5.82 14.59 1.82
C LEU A 26 -5.72 14.85 0.32
N LYS A 27 -6.78 14.57 -0.42
CA LYS A 27 -6.93 14.83 -1.85
C LYS A 27 -6.66 16.30 -2.19
N LEU A 28 -7.31 17.23 -1.48
CA LEU A 28 -7.15 18.67 -1.69
C LEU A 28 -5.71 19.12 -1.45
N LYS A 29 -5.05 18.62 -0.41
CA LYS A 29 -3.62 18.91 -0.13
C LYS A 29 -2.68 18.38 -1.21
N VAL A 30 -2.97 17.21 -1.77
CA VAL A 30 -2.21 16.65 -2.90
C VAL A 30 -2.37 17.53 -4.13
N PHE A 31 -3.58 17.99 -4.42
CA PHE A 31 -3.81 18.93 -5.53
C PHE A 31 -3.04 20.23 -5.33
N ASP A 32 -3.08 20.84 -4.13
CA ASP A 32 -2.29 22.05 -3.82
C ASP A 32 -0.79 21.87 -4.06
N ALA A 33 -0.26 20.66 -3.76
CA ALA A 33 1.16 20.39 -3.90
C ALA A 33 1.61 20.20 -5.36
N PHE A 34 0.73 19.68 -6.23
CA PHE A 34 1.10 19.27 -7.58
C PHE A 34 0.47 20.09 -8.70
N VAL A 35 -0.56 20.89 -8.42
CA VAL A 35 -1.13 21.81 -9.42
C VAL A 35 -0.04 22.76 -9.95
N GLU A 36 -0.02 22.96 -11.25
CA GLU A 36 0.95 23.83 -11.88
C GLU A 36 0.72 25.30 -11.49
N LYS A 37 1.79 26.00 -11.16
CA LYS A 37 1.76 27.44 -10.93
C LYS A 37 1.89 28.17 -12.26
N HIS A 38 0.88 28.95 -12.57
CA HIS A 38 0.85 29.75 -13.81
C HIS A 38 1.42 31.15 -13.57
N LYS A 39 1.82 31.81 -14.64
CA LYS A 39 2.16 33.24 -14.61
C LYS A 39 0.88 34.07 -14.67
N HIS A 40 0.91 35.26 -14.05
CA HIS A 40 -0.18 36.22 -14.16
C HIS A 40 -0.37 36.66 -15.63
N SER A 41 -1.58 37.07 -15.98
CA SER A 41 -1.84 37.75 -17.24
C SER A 41 -1.31 39.18 -17.16
N GLU A 42 -1.19 39.81 -18.32
CA GLU A 42 -0.81 41.23 -18.37
C GLU A 42 -2.02 42.17 -18.22
N TYR A 43 -3.25 41.62 -18.05
CA TYR A 43 -4.50 42.40 -18.09
C TYR A 43 -4.93 42.94 -16.73
N PHE A 44 -4.40 42.45 -15.62
CA PHE A 44 -4.85 42.83 -14.27
C PHE A 44 -3.75 43.39 -13.40
N THR A 45 -4.16 44.29 -12.49
CA THR A 45 -3.33 44.76 -11.39
C THR A 45 -4.20 44.99 -10.16
N ILE A 46 -3.60 44.89 -8.98
CA ILE A 46 -4.27 45.06 -7.69
C ILE A 46 -3.82 46.38 -7.08
N LEU A 47 -4.73 47.27 -6.80
CA LEU A 47 -4.45 48.49 -6.07
C LEU A 47 -4.87 48.34 -4.62
N ASN A 48 -3.90 48.43 -3.72
CA ASN A 48 -4.10 48.31 -2.31
C ASN A 48 -4.28 49.67 -1.65
N ILE A 49 -5.42 49.89 -0.98
CA ILE A 49 -5.64 51.03 -0.06
C ILE A 49 -5.07 50.58 1.30
N THR A 50 -3.99 51.21 1.69
CA THR A 50 -3.17 50.80 2.86
C THR A 50 -3.59 51.48 4.16
N ASP A 51 -2.99 51.07 5.29
CA ASP A 51 -3.17 51.73 6.58
C ASP A 51 -2.82 53.22 6.54
N SER A 52 -1.79 53.61 5.79
CA SER A 52 -1.39 55.00 5.61
C SER A 52 -2.46 55.84 4.85
N ASP A 53 -3.07 55.24 3.81
CA ASP A 53 -4.09 55.90 3.03
C ASP A 53 -5.36 56.12 3.85
N VAL A 54 -5.79 55.09 4.61
CA VAL A 54 -6.96 55.18 5.50
C VAL A 54 -6.73 56.23 6.63
N ARG A 55 -5.55 56.31 7.18
CA ARG A 55 -5.23 57.33 8.20
C ARG A 55 -5.21 58.74 7.61
N ALA A 56 -4.69 58.92 6.41
CA ALA A 56 -4.67 60.22 5.74
C ALA A 56 -6.07 60.78 5.52
N GLU A 57 -7.06 59.92 5.27
CA GLU A 57 -8.45 60.27 5.07
C GLU A 57 -9.29 60.31 6.37
N GLY A 58 -8.65 60.18 7.53
CA GLY A 58 -9.29 60.26 8.85
C GLY A 58 -10.03 59.01 9.28
N GLY A 59 -9.83 57.88 8.60
CA GLY A 59 -10.38 56.55 8.97
C GLY A 59 -11.18 55.89 7.86
N TYR A 60 -11.73 54.71 8.17
CA TYR A 60 -12.59 53.95 7.28
C TYR A 60 -14.04 54.06 7.74
N PRO A 61 -15.06 54.08 6.83
CA PRO A 61 -14.94 54.04 5.37
C PRO A 61 -14.42 55.36 4.79
N LEU A 62 -13.68 55.27 3.67
CA LEU A 62 -13.20 56.47 2.97
C LEU A 62 -14.37 57.28 2.45
N PRO A 63 -14.24 58.63 2.42
CA PRO A 63 -15.24 59.51 1.73
C PRO A 63 -15.44 59.08 0.28
N ARG A 64 -16.68 59.04 -0.19
CA ARG A 64 -16.96 58.64 -1.60
C ARG A 64 -16.42 59.65 -2.60
N GLN A 65 -16.29 60.91 -2.24
CA GLN A 65 -15.54 61.89 -3.02
C GLN A 65 -14.10 61.38 -3.29
N ARG A 66 -13.43 60.86 -2.26
CA ARG A 66 -12.06 60.33 -2.42
C ARG A 66 -12.03 59.10 -3.34
N LEU A 67 -13.01 58.20 -3.24
CA LEU A 67 -13.13 57.06 -4.13
C LEU A 67 -13.41 57.49 -5.57
N ALA A 68 -14.18 58.56 -5.79
CA ALA A 68 -14.37 59.15 -7.12
C ALA A 68 -13.05 59.67 -7.67
N GLU A 69 -12.29 60.44 -6.89
CA GLU A 69 -10.97 60.95 -7.29
C GLU A 69 -10.00 59.81 -7.65
N ILE A 70 -9.98 58.72 -6.85
CA ILE A 70 -9.17 57.51 -7.12
C ILE A 70 -9.60 56.89 -8.47
N ASN A 71 -10.90 56.73 -8.71
CA ASN A 71 -11.42 56.20 -9.98
C ASN A 71 -10.97 57.06 -11.19
N GLU A 72 -11.12 58.38 -11.10
CA GLU A 72 -10.70 59.33 -12.14
C GLU A 72 -9.17 59.26 -12.37
N GLN A 73 -8.36 59.20 -11.28
CA GLN A 73 -6.91 59.10 -11.38
C GLN A 73 -6.47 57.82 -12.09
N ILE A 74 -7.07 56.67 -11.73
CA ILE A 74 -6.80 55.37 -12.36
C ILE A 74 -7.12 55.42 -13.85
N MET A 75 -8.30 55.95 -14.21
CA MET A 75 -8.75 56.00 -15.60
C MET A 75 -7.94 57.01 -16.42
N ALA A 76 -7.55 58.15 -15.83
CA ALA A 76 -6.68 59.12 -16.47
C ALA A 76 -5.28 58.59 -16.81
N GLN A 77 -4.80 57.56 -16.06
CA GLN A 77 -3.55 56.86 -16.35
C GLN A 77 -3.70 55.77 -17.42
N GLY A 78 -4.86 55.61 -18.02
CA GLY A 78 -5.12 54.70 -19.14
C GLY A 78 -5.44 53.26 -18.67
N ALA A 79 -6.07 53.09 -17.53
CA ALA A 79 -6.62 51.78 -17.12
C ALA A 79 -7.80 51.38 -18.02
N LEU A 80 -8.00 50.06 -18.16
CA LEU A 80 -9.12 49.51 -18.97
C LEU A 80 -10.46 49.54 -18.19
N GLY A 81 -10.42 49.66 -16.88
CA GLY A 81 -11.56 49.73 -15.99
C GLY A 81 -11.17 49.53 -14.56
N VAL A 82 -12.09 49.73 -13.64
CA VAL A 82 -11.87 49.69 -12.20
C VAL A 82 -12.90 48.79 -11.53
N GLY A 83 -12.46 47.92 -10.63
CA GLY A 83 -13.32 47.10 -9.82
C GLY A 83 -13.13 47.38 -8.32
N PHE A 84 -14.09 48.01 -7.68
CA PHE A 84 -14.06 48.27 -6.25
C PHE A 84 -14.60 47.06 -5.48
N VAL A 85 -13.74 46.32 -4.80
CA VAL A 85 -14.14 45.23 -3.87
C VAL A 85 -14.51 45.85 -2.52
N ILE A 86 -15.45 46.79 -2.58
CA ILE A 86 -16.01 47.54 -1.48
C ILE A 86 -17.53 47.63 -1.70
N SER A 87 -18.34 47.46 -0.67
CA SER A 87 -19.78 47.62 -0.71
C SER A 87 -20.20 49.02 -0.26
N PHE A 88 -21.28 49.52 -0.85
CA PHE A 88 -21.81 50.86 -0.63
C PHE A 88 -23.23 50.78 -0.07
N ILE A 89 -23.38 50.21 1.13
CA ILE A 89 -24.68 49.88 1.75
C ILE A 89 -25.40 51.11 2.32
N ASP A 90 -24.65 52.08 2.80
CA ASP A 90 -25.21 53.31 3.40
C ASP A 90 -24.82 54.54 2.61
N LYS A 91 -25.57 55.62 2.76
CA LYS A 91 -25.20 56.92 2.23
C LYS A 91 -23.90 57.44 2.80
N ASP A 92 -23.12 58.12 1.98
CA ASP A 92 -21.87 58.71 2.42
C ASP A 92 -22.13 59.79 3.49
N ARG A 93 -21.49 59.66 4.65
CA ARG A 93 -21.56 60.62 5.76
C ARG A 93 -21.04 62.02 5.37
N PHE A 94 -20.22 62.11 4.30
CA PHE A 94 -19.62 63.32 3.81
C PHE A 94 -20.32 63.90 2.55
N GLY A 95 -21.37 63.25 2.08
CA GLY A 95 -22.19 63.70 0.96
C GLY A 95 -21.59 63.49 -0.44
N GLY A 96 -20.55 62.64 -0.57
CA GLY A 96 -19.86 62.37 -1.83
C GLY A 96 -20.54 61.41 -2.79
N ASP A 97 -21.74 60.90 -2.48
CA ASP A 97 -22.44 59.89 -3.28
C ASP A 97 -22.64 60.29 -4.75
N SER A 98 -23.05 61.55 -4.98
CA SER A 98 -23.26 62.06 -6.37
C SER A 98 -21.96 62.20 -7.16
N LEU A 99 -20.84 62.52 -6.49
CA LEU A 99 -19.55 62.61 -7.16
C LEU A 99 -19.06 61.21 -7.59
N PHE A 100 -19.20 60.23 -6.69
CA PHE A 100 -18.84 58.85 -7.00
C PHE A 100 -19.77 58.27 -8.11
N LEU A 101 -21.07 58.57 -8.05
CA LEU A 101 -22.01 58.16 -9.09
C LEU A 101 -21.60 58.67 -10.45
N ASN A 102 -21.27 59.98 -10.56
CA ASN A 102 -20.84 60.59 -11.83
C ASN A 102 -19.56 59.90 -12.36
N SER A 103 -18.61 59.59 -11.49
CA SER A 103 -17.37 58.93 -11.90
C SER A 103 -17.61 57.50 -12.40
N ILE A 104 -18.45 56.70 -11.76
CA ILE A 104 -18.75 55.34 -12.20
C ILE A 104 -19.62 55.30 -13.47
N GLN A 105 -20.41 56.33 -13.73
CA GLN A 105 -21.18 56.45 -15.00
C GLN A 105 -20.29 56.74 -16.22
N GLN A 106 -19.19 57.44 -16.01
CA GLN A 106 -18.28 57.85 -17.10
C GLN A 106 -17.29 56.76 -17.45
N HIS A 107 -17.05 55.81 -16.56
CA HIS A 107 -16.01 54.79 -16.68
C HIS A 107 -16.54 53.37 -16.49
N SER A 108 -15.86 52.39 -17.09
CA SER A 108 -16.17 50.98 -16.86
C SER A 108 -15.82 50.57 -15.41
N THR A 109 -16.82 50.63 -14.54
CA THR A 109 -16.64 50.36 -13.10
C THR A 109 -17.51 49.23 -12.62
N VAL A 110 -16.91 48.29 -11.92
CA VAL A 110 -17.60 47.17 -11.23
C VAL A 110 -17.55 47.42 -9.73
N VAL A 111 -18.67 47.26 -9.02
CA VAL A 111 -18.73 47.35 -7.55
C VAL A 111 -19.11 46.04 -6.93
N ALA A 112 -18.61 45.81 -5.73
CA ALA A 112 -18.87 44.55 -5.03
C ALA A 112 -20.23 44.57 -4.32
N THR A 113 -20.85 43.40 -4.27
CA THR A 113 -21.88 43.02 -3.32
C THR A 113 -21.38 41.83 -2.53
N PHE A 114 -21.80 41.67 -1.28
CA PHE A 114 -21.37 40.61 -0.41
C PHE A 114 -22.52 39.68 -0.02
N GLU A 115 -22.22 38.41 0.09
CA GLU A 115 -23.20 37.41 0.48
C GLU A 115 -23.62 37.56 1.95
N THR A 116 -24.89 37.34 2.24
CA THR A 116 -25.51 37.30 3.56
C THR A 116 -26.71 36.34 3.53
N ASP A 117 -27.37 36.15 4.65
CA ASP A 117 -28.51 35.23 4.82
C ASP A 117 -29.86 35.96 4.95
N ASN A 118 -30.01 37.14 4.38
CA ASN A 118 -31.19 38.00 4.55
C ASN A 118 -32.34 37.70 3.58
N GLY A 119 -32.16 36.77 2.62
CA GLY A 119 -33.19 36.41 1.63
C GLY A 119 -33.46 37.47 0.54
N LEU A 120 -32.63 38.53 0.43
CA LEU A 120 -32.69 39.48 -0.66
C LEU A 120 -31.82 38.99 -1.81
N TYR A 121 -32.24 39.25 -3.05
CA TYR A 121 -31.50 38.81 -4.24
C TYR A 121 -31.30 39.95 -5.23
N PRO A 122 -30.11 40.06 -5.86
CA PRO A 122 -29.88 41.03 -6.92
C PRO A 122 -30.60 40.60 -8.21
N LYS A 123 -30.77 41.53 -9.14
CA LYS A 123 -31.35 41.23 -10.45
C LYS A 123 -30.46 40.21 -11.18
N PRO A 124 -31.03 39.14 -11.77
CA PRO A 124 -30.25 38.14 -12.48
C PRO A 124 -29.63 38.71 -13.75
N THR A 125 -28.46 38.18 -14.10
CA THR A 125 -27.80 38.52 -15.38
C THR A 125 -28.35 37.65 -16.53
N GLY A 126 -28.19 38.11 -17.76
CA GLY A 126 -28.53 37.29 -18.94
C GLY A 126 -27.73 35.98 -18.96
N THR A 127 -28.41 34.86 -19.04
CA THR A 127 -27.81 33.52 -19.14
C THR A 127 -28.49 32.68 -20.20
N VAL A 128 -27.71 31.86 -20.90
CA VAL A 128 -28.17 30.85 -21.85
C VAL A 128 -27.76 29.49 -21.34
N LEU A 129 -28.72 28.64 -21.03
CA LEU A 129 -28.49 27.29 -20.59
C LEU A 129 -28.45 26.35 -21.80
N LEU A 130 -27.37 25.56 -21.93
CA LEU A 130 -27.18 24.56 -22.97
C LEU A 130 -27.11 23.17 -22.30
N GLY A 131 -28.22 22.44 -22.34
CA GLY A 131 -28.36 21.11 -21.74
C GLY A 131 -29.53 21.02 -20.76
N GLU A 132 -29.38 20.19 -19.70
CA GLU A 132 -30.43 19.95 -18.71
C GLU A 132 -30.49 21.06 -17.65
N GLU A 133 -31.66 21.25 -17.04
CA GLU A 133 -31.79 22.11 -15.85
C GLU A 133 -30.90 21.55 -14.73
N THR A 134 -30.17 22.45 -14.09
CA THR A 134 -29.22 22.10 -13.04
C THR A 134 -29.22 23.11 -11.91
N THR A 135 -28.67 22.74 -10.80
CA THR A 135 -28.47 23.61 -9.63
C THR A 135 -26.99 23.94 -9.47
N GLY A 136 -26.70 25.24 -9.26
CA GLY A 136 -25.37 25.72 -8.87
C GLY A 136 -25.27 26.01 -7.37
N ILE A 137 -24.26 26.78 -6.99
CA ILE A 137 -24.16 27.32 -5.63
C ILE A 137 -25.31 28.29 -5.40
N GLN A 138 -26.14 27.98 -4.41
CA GLN A 138 -27.30 28.79 -4.05
C GLN A 138 -26.86 29.99 -3.23
N LEU A 139 -27.21 31.19 -3.68
CA LEU A 139 -27.08 32.41 -2.88
C LEU A 139 -28.18 32.45 -1.81
N GLN A 140 -27.82 32.68 -0.55
CA GLN A 140 -28.81 32.80 0.55
C GLN A 140 -29.37 34.23 0.68
N GLY A 141 -28.65 35.19 0.18
CA GLY A 141 -29.02 36.59 0.15
C GLY A 141 -27.79 37.49 -0.05
N TYR A 142 -27.98 38.81 -0.15
CA TYR A 142 -26.90 39.74 -0.36
C TYR A 142 -27.11 41.06 0.38
N MET A 143 -26.04 41.80 0.56
CA MET A 143 -26.07 43.20 1.00
C MET A 143 -26.16 44.12 -0.23
N PRO A 144 -27.31 44.77 -0.51
CA PRO A 144 -27.46 45.66 -1.65
C PRO A 144 -26.66 46.95 -1.46
N ASN A 145 -26.09 47.46 -2.54
CA ASN A 145 -25.59 48.81 -2.55
C ASN A 145 -26.77 49.81 -2.54
N ILE A 146 -26.52 51.08 -2.16
CA ILE A 146 -27.57 52.11 -2.21
C ILE A 146 -28.15 52.17 -3.63
N PRO A 147 -29.50 52.42 -3.78
CA PRO A 147 -30.18 52.33 -5.07
C PRO A 147 -29.54 53.15 -6.17
N MET A 148 -29.08 54.37 -5.87
CA MET A 148 -28.44 55.24 -6.85
C MET A 148 -27.13 54.68 -7.44
N ILE A 149 -26.41 53.82 -6.69
CA ILE A 149 -25.22 53.12 -7.20
C ILE A 149 -25.63 51.81 -7.88
N ALA A 150 -26.51 51.03 -7.26
CA ALA A 150 -26.97 49.74 -7.79
C ALA A 150 -27.67 49.85 -9.15
N ASP A 151 -28.37 50.96 -9.41
CA ASP A 151 -29.06 51.16 -10.67
C ASP A 151 -28.12 51.49 -11.86
N VAL A 152 -26.86 51.85 -11.57
CA VAL A 152 -25.91 52.35 -12.56
C VAL A 152 -24.68 51.46 -12.70
N ALA A 153 -24.12 51.01 -11.58
CA ALA A 153 -22.91 50.25 -11.57
C ALA A 153 -23.15 48.79 -12.00
N LEU A 154 -22.13 48.16 -12.59
CA LEU A 154 -22.11 46.73 -12.73
C LEU A 154 -21.78 46.11 -11.38
N GLU A 155 -22.69 45.27 -10.88
CA GLU A 155 -22.48 44.59 -9.60
C GLU A 155 -21.91 43.18 -9.77
N GLY A 156 -20.95 42.81 -8.92
CA GLY A 156 -20.40 41.47 -8.86
C GLY A 156 -20.39 40.93 -7.43
N MET A 157 -20.78 39.65 -7.25
CA MET A 157 -20.90 39.03 -5.95
C MET A 157 -19.53 38.56 -5.44
N VAL A 158 -19.20 38.94 -4.22
CA VAL A 158 -18.03 38.43 -3.49
C VAL A 158 -18.48 37.33 -2.56
N SER A 159 -18.36 36.10 -3.04
CA SER A 159 -18.59 34.87 -2.27
C SER A 159 -17.35 33.99 -2.36
N ALA A 160 -16.99 33.37 -1.27
CA ALA A 160 -15.81 32.51 -1.19
C ALA A 160 -16.12 31.28 -0.33
N PRO A 161 -16.87 30.33 -0.87
CA PRO A 161 -17.15 29.09 -0.16
C PRO A 161 -15.85 28.35 0.14
N VAL A 162 -15.76 27.80 1.35
CA VAL A 162 -14.59 27.05 1.81
C VAL A 162 -14.74 25.57 1.52
N ASP A 163 -13.63 24.88 1.31
CA ASP A 163 -13.55 23.43 1.22
C ASP A 163 -13.59 22.77 2.61
N ALA A 164 -13.54 21.45 2.65
CA ALA A 164 -13.68 20.65 3.88
C ALA A 164 -12.63 20.96 4.98
N ASP A 165 -11.53 21.60 4.63
CA ASP A 165 -10.47 22.02 5.54
C ASP A 165 -10.49 23.54 5.85
N ASN A 166 -11.59 24.21 5.56
CA ASN A 166 -11.80 25.64 5.72
C ASN A 166 -10.87 26.54 4.88
N LEU A 167 -10.33 26.03 3.78
CA LEU A 167 -9.53 26.82 2.84
C LEU A 167 -10.34 27.15 1.58
N VAL A 168 -10.14 28.35 1.05
CA VAL A 168 -10.69 28.75 -0.26
C VAL A 168 -9.75 28.24 -1.35
N ARG A 169 -10.26 27.42 -2.26
CA ARG A 169 -9.56 26.93 -3.47
C ARG A 169 -10.41 27.06 -4.72
N ARG A 170 -11.72 27.02 -4.56
CA ARG A 170 -12.68 27.03 -5.67
C ARG A 170 -13.70 28.13 -5.45
N LEU A 171 -13.92 28.91 -6.49
CA LEU A 171 -14.92 29.96 -6.43
C LEU A 171 -16.01 29.72 -7.50
N PRO A 172 -17.28 29.97 -7.17
CA PRO A 172 -18.34 29.92 -8.16
C PRO A 172 -18.13 31.03 -9.18
N LEU A 173 -18.25 30.72 -10.48
CA LEU A 173 -18.27 31.73 -11.53
C LEU A 173 -19.62 32.48 -11.55
N LEU A 174 -20.69 31.74 -11.33
CA LEU A 174 -22.05 32.23 -11.20
C LEU A 174 -22.69 31.63 -9.96
N LEU A 175 -23.51 32.39 -9.25
CA LEU A 175 -24.35 31.95 -8.14
C LEU A 175 -25.80 31.89 -8.59
N GLN A 176 -26.54 30.93 -8.10
CA GLN A 176 -27.94 30.75 -8.44
C GLN A 176 -28.84 31.45 -7.42
N THR A 177 -29.83 32.17 -7.88
CA THR A 177 -30.91 32.78 -7.11
C THR A 177 -32.24 32.17 -7.55
N PRO A 178 -33.36 32.39 -6.83
CA PRO A 178 -34.68 31.97 -7.28
C PRO A 178 -35.09 32.49 -8.66
N ASP A 179 -34.60 33.68 -9.03
CA ASP A 179 -34.97 34.38 -10.27
C ASP A 179 -33.95 34.14 -11.42
N GLY A 180 -32.83 33.50 -11.17
CA GLY A 180 -31.80 33.22 -12.18
C GLY A 180 -30.38 33.23 -11.65
N TRP A 181 -29.43 33.63 -12.48
CA TRP A 181 -28.00 33.55 -12.15
C TRP A 181 -27.40 34.95 -12.01
N ILE A 182 -26.45 35.10 -11.09
CA ILE A 182 -25.66 36.31 -10.88
C ILE A 182 -24.17 35.99 -10.95
N PRO A 183 -23.34 36.89 -11.50
CA PRO A 183 -21.91 36.67 -11.62
C PRO A 183 -21.18 36.92 -10.28
N SER A 184 -20.13 36.14 -10.02
CA SER A 184 -19.12 36.55 -9.06
C SER A 184 -18.35 37.77 -9.55
N PHE A 185 -17.68 38.49 -8.63
CA PHE A 185 -17.03 39.77 -8.95
C PHE A 185 -15.97 39.62 -10.07
N GLY A 186 -15.05 38.62 -9.96
CA GLY A 186 -14.05 38.39 -11.00
C GLY A 186 -14.66 38.04 -12.36
N THR A 187 -15.78 37.30 -12.37
CA THR A 187 -16.50 36.94 -13.59
C THR A 187 -17.21 38.16 -14.21
N GLN A 188 -17.77 39.04 -13.38
CA GLN A 188 -18.39 40.29 -13.83
C GLN A 188 -17.35 41.26 -14.44
N VAL A 189 -16.16 41.32 -13.86
CA VAL A 189 -15.02 42.08 -14.41
C VAL A 189 -14.70 41.61 -15.83
N LEU A 190 -14.56 40.31 -16.05
CA LEU A 190 -14.29 39.75 -17.38
C LEU A 190 -15.43 40.04 -18.37
N LYS A 191 -16.69 39.93 -17.91
CA LYS A 191 -17.85 40.29 -18.74
C LYS A 191 -17.81 41.73 -19.17
N SER A 192 -17.45 42.66 -18.27
CA SER A 192 -17.34 44.10 -18.59
C SER A 192 -16.22 44.42 -19.58
N LEU A 193 -15.07 43.77 -19.44
CA LEU A 193 -13.92 43.96 -20.33
C LEU A 193 -14.20 43.60 -21.79
N VAL A 194 -14.98 42.56 -22.02
CA VAL A 194 -15.32 42.10 -23.37
C VAL A 194 -16.65 42.67 -23.88
N GLY A 195 -17.33 43.51 -23.10
CA GLY A 195 -18.63 44.08 -23.46
C GLY A 195 -19.72 43.02 -23.71
N ALA A 196 -19.68 41.92 -22.98
CA ALA A 196 -20.63 40.82 -23.14
C ALA A 196 -21.93 41.08 -22.36
N ASP A 197 -23.07 40.64 -22.90
CA ASP A 197 -24.37 40.77 -22.23
C ASP A 197 -24.79 39.48 -21.50
N THR A 198 -24.29 38.32 -21.94
CA THR A 198 -24.78 37.03 -21.50
C THR A 198 -23.66 36.06 -21.15
N PHE A 199 -23.97 35.16 -20.24
CA PHE A 199 -23.18 33.95 -19.95
C PHE A 199 -23.80 32.73 -20.64
N ILE A 200 -22.97 31.80 -21.03
CA ILE A 200 -23.39 30.49 -21.55
C ILE A 200 -23.00 29.43 -20.49
N ILE A 201 -23.99 28.68 -20.00
CA ILE A 201 -23.82 27.62 -19.03
C ILE A 201 -24.10 26.31 -19.76
N LYS A 202 -23.10 25.45 -19.89
CA LYS A 202 -23.26 24.11 -20.44
C LYS A 202 -23.41 23.10 -19.28
N THR A 203 -24.43 22.28 -19.37
CA THR A 203 -24.82 21.33 -18.34
C THR A 203 -24.97 19.91 -18.86
N ASN A 204 -24.90 18.95 -17.98
CA ASN A 204 -25.17 17.54 -18.22
C ASN A 204 -25.94 16.94 -17.03
N THR A 205 -26.22 15.64 -17.06
CA THR A 205 -26.94 14.90 -15.99
C THR A 205 -26.29 15.00 -14.61
N ALA A 206 -25.01 15.35 -14.50
CA ALA A 206 -24.27 15.44 -13.24
C ALA A 206 -24.10 16.88 -12.73
N GLY A 207 -24.52 17.89 -13.50
CA GLY A 207 -24.42 19.30 -13.12
C GLY A 207 -23.80 20.17 -14.20
N ILE A 208 -23.13 21.25 -13.78
CA ILE A 208 -22.48 22.20 -14.69
C ILE A 208 -21.16 21.60 -15.17
N GLU A 209 -20.90 21.73 -16.48
CA GLU A 209 -19.67 21.25 -17.11
C GLU A 209 -18.73 22.41 -17.45
N GLU A 210 -19.28 23.45 -18.04
CA GLU A 210 -18.54 24.62 -18.53
C GLU A 210 -19.36 25.90 -18.36
N ILE A 211 -18.66 26.99 -18.08
CA ILE A 211 -19.24 28.34 -18.09
C ILE A 211 -18.40 29.20 -19.05
N ARG A 212 -19.06 29.97 -19.87
CA ARG A 212 -18.41 30.84 -20.84
C ARG A 212 -18.98 32.24 -20.80
N VAL A 213 -18.11 33.22 -20.71
CA VAL A 213 -18.43 34.62 -21.06
C VAL A 213 -18.37 34.73 -22.57
N ARG A 214 -19.41 35.32 -23.21
CA ARG A 214 -19.43 35.52 -24.66
C ARG A 214 -18.21 36.35 -25.08
N GLY A 215 -17.39 35.86 -26.01
CA GLY A 215 -16.15 36.50 -26.43
C GLY A 215 -14.87 35.99 -25.77
N LEU A 216 -14.98 35.20 -24.71
CA LEU A 216 -13.84 34.54 -24.05
C LEU A 216 -13.82 33.01 -24.29
N PRO A 217 -12.70 32.36 -24.06
CA PRO A 217 -12.63 30.90 -24.04
C PRO A 217 -13.60 30.29 -23.02
N GLN A 218 -13.96 29.04 -23.23
CA GLN A 218 -14.76 28.28 -22.26
C GLN A 218 -13.93 27.94 -21.02
N THR A 219 -14.56 28.08 -19.85
CA THR A 219 -13.96 27.74 -18.57
C THR A 219 -14.59 26.45 -18.05
N LYS A 220 -13.78 25.42 -17.86
CA LYS A 220 -14.22 24.17 -17.23
C LYS A 220 -14.35 24.36 -15.73
N VAL A 221 -15.43 23.82 -15.17
CA VAL A 221 -15.78 23.97 -13.75
C VAL A 221 -16.13 22.62 -13.13
N ASP A 222 -16.30 22.58 -11.82
CA ASP A 222 -16.90 21.42 -11.16
C ASP A 222 -18.44 21.42 -11.35
N SER A 223 -19.09 20.34 -10.93
CA SER A 223 -20.54 20.15 -11.10
C SER A 223 -21.42 21.25 -10.48
N LEU A 224 -20.87 22.06 -9.57
CA LEU A 224 -21.55 23.18 -8.94
C LEU A 224 -21.19 24.53 -9.60
N GLY A 225 -20.42 24.55 -10.67
CA GLY A 225 -20.01 25.78 -11.37
C GLY A 225 -18.84 26.52 -10.71
N ARG A 226 -18.05 25.83 -9.88
CA ARG A 226 -16.87 26.41 -9.23
C ARG A 226 -15.61 26.13 -10.07
N GLN A 227 -14.78 27.13 -10.21
CA GLN A 227 -13.46 27.04 -10.80
C GLN A 227 -12.39 26.87 -9.71
N TRP A 228 -11.42 26.02 -9.93
CA TRP A 228 -10.20 25.94 -9.13
C TRP A 228 -9.33 27.16 -9.41
N ILE A 229 -8.92 27.85 -8.35
CA ILE A 229 -8.12 29.06 -8.46
C ILE A 229 -6.65 28.69 -8.69
N SER A 230 -6.12 29.21 -9.79
CA SER A 230 -4.68 29.24 -10.03
C SER A 230 -4.10 30.47 -9.32
N TRP A 231 -3.47 30.25 -8.18
CA TRP A 231 -2.89 31.33 -7.39
C TRP A 231 -1.68 31.90 -8.12
N VAL A 232 -1.91 32.93 -8.90
CA VAL A 232 -0.89 33.69 -9.63
C VAL A 232 -0.49 34.93 -8.83
N ASP A 233 0.75 35.36 -9.00
CA ASP A 233 1.25 36.56 -8.35
C ASP A 233 0.88 37.79 -9.21
N THR A 234 -0.40 38.19 -9.12
CA THR A 234 -0.92 39.38 -9.86
C THR A 234 -0.19 40.64 -9.38
N PRO A 235 0.33 41.49 -10.27
CA PRO A 235 1.03 42.72 -9.91
C PRO A 235 0.22 43.60 -8.97
N GLN A 236 0.87 44.11 -7.93
CA GLN A 236 0.26 44.98 -6.94
C GLN A 236 0.85 46.40 -7.02
N THR A 237 0.01 47.38 -6.75
CA THR A 237 0.38 48.80 -6.74
C THR A 237 -0.31 49.51 -5.56
N THR A 238 0.10 50.75 -5.28
CA THR A 238 -0.47 51.61 -4.24
C THR A 238 -0.99 52.89 -4.86
N LEU A 239 -1.73 53.69 -4.10
CA LEU A 239 -2.21 55.02 -4.53
C LEU A 239 -1.07 56.00 -4.91
N GLN A 240 0.16 55.73 -4.45
CA GLN A 240 1.33 56.57 -4.75
C GLN A 240 2.02 56.18 -6.06
N GLU A 241 2.05 54.86 -6.36
CA GLU A 241 2.77 54.35 -7.57
C GLU A 241 1.88 54.28 -8.79
N MET A 242 0.62 53.88 -8.63
CA MET A 242 -0.43 53.73 -9.66
C MET A 242 0.04 53.16 -11.01
N ALA A 243 0.70 52.00 -11.00
CA ALA A 243 1.11 51.30 -12.22
C ALA A 243 -0.08 50.56 -12.87
N VAL A 244 -0.98 51.29 -13.55
CA VAL A 244 -2.31 50.77 -13.95
C VAL A 244 -2.57 50.81 -15.47
N LYS A 245 -1.66 51.35 -16.25
CA LYS A 245 -1.82 51.52 -17.70
C LYS A 245 -2.11 50.22 -18.43
N ASP A 246 -3.10 50.23 -19.29
CA ASP A 246 -3.57 49.10 -20.13
C ASP A 246 -4.01 47.86 -19.28
N LYS A 247 -4.40 48.08 -17.99
CA LYS A 247 -4.83 47.03 -17.07
C LYS A 247 -6.22 47.34 -16.50
N PHE A 248 -6.95 46.27 -16.14
CA PHE A 248 -8.10 46.38 -15.25
C PHE A 248 -7.62 46.35 -13.80
N VAL A 249 -8.11 47.28 -12.98
CA VAL A 249 -7.59 47.52 -11.62
C VAL A 249 -8.56 46.99 -10.56
N PHE A 250 -8.15 46.00 -9.80
CA PHE A 250 -8.89 45.55 -8.62
C PHE A 250 -8.51 46.41 -7.41
N VAL A 251 -9.44 47.24 -6.96
CA VAL A 251 -9.23 48.13 -5.79
C VAL A 251 -9.80 47.47 -4.54
N GLY A 252 -8.98 47.36 -3.53
CA GLY A 252 -9.41 46.84 -2.22
C GLY A 252 -8.60 47.38 -1.06
N VAL A 253 -9.09 47.18 0.16
CA VAL A 253 -8.51 47.70 1.38
C VAL A 253 -7.68 46.65 2.05
N THR A 254 -6.40 46.93 2.30
CA THR A 254 -5.49 46.09 3.05
C THR A 254 -5.21 46.59 4.48
N ALA A 255 -5.82 47.74 4.85
CA ALA A 255 -5.73 48.32 6.17
C ALA A 255 -6.24 47.32 7.24
N LYS A 256 -5.47 47.13 8.32
CA LYS A 256 -5.74 46.16 9.36
C LYS A 256 -7.08 46.40 10.05
N GLY A 257 -7.88 45.32 10.20
CA GLY A 257 -9.18 45.38 10.87
C GLY A 257 -10.32 45.95 10.03
N VAL A 258 -10.11 46.30 8.75
CA VAL A 258 -11.13 46.81 7.84
C VAL A 258 -11.82 45.68 7.08
N MET A 259 -11.04 44.83 6.44
CA MET A 259 -11.58 43.69 5.67
C MET A 259 -11.07 42.39 6.25
N PRO A 260 -11.94 41.37 6.34
CA PRO A 260 -11.51 40.06 6.78
C PRO A 260 -10.58 39.42 5.75
N GLN A 261 -9.51 38.80 6.22
CA GLN A 261 -8.68 37.95 5.38
C GLN A 261 -9.25 36.53 5.37
N LEU A 262 -9.24 35.89 4.22
CA LEU A 262 -9.71 34.52 4.04
C LEU A 262 -8.52 33.57 3.94
N ALA A 263 -8.65 32.40 4.54
CA ALA A 263 -7.64 31.36 4.47
C ALA A 263 -7.68 30.67 3.10
N THR A 264 -6.55 30.65 2.43
CA THR A 264 -6.37 29.99 1.12
C THR A 264 -5.21 29.00 1.18
N SER A 265 -5.02 28.21 0.14
CA SER A 265 -3.87 27.28 0.08
C SER A 265 -2.50 27.97 -0.03
N VAL A 266 -2.47 29.28 -0.29
CA VAL A 266 -1.23 30.08 -0.36
C VAL A 266 -1.08 31.07 0.80
N GLY A 267 -1.98 31.06 1.77
CA GLY A 267 -1.96 31.94 2.93
C GLY A 267 -3.25 32.74 3.11
N LEU A 268 -3.18 33.76 3.96
CA LEU A 268 -4.31 34.67 4.20
C LEU A 268 -4.34 35.75 3.11
N LEU A 269 -5.47 35.89 2.44
CA LEU A 269 -5.66 36.88 1.37
C LEU A 269 -6.93 37.71 1.59
N GLU A 270 -6.88 38.96 1.20
CA GLU A 270 -8.04 39.84 1.19
C GLU A 270 -8.96 39.51 -0.01
N PRO A 271 -10.28 39.78 0.08
CA PRO A 271 -11.26 39.41 -0.94
C PRO A 271 -10.93 39.91 -2.35
N HIS A 272 -10.38 41.13 -2.50
CA HIS A 272 -10.04 41.71 -3.81
C HIS A 272 -8.90 40.93 -4.50
N LYS A 273 -7.91 40.42 -3.74
CA LYS A 273 -6.85 39.56 -4.28
C LYS A 273 -7.39 38.22 -4.75
N ILE A 274 -8.36 37.65 -3.99
CA ILE A 274 -9.02 36.38 -4.36
C ILE A 274 -9.85 36.57 -5.64
N GLN A 275 -10.58 37.67 -5.78
CA GLN A 275 -11.37 37.94 -6.98
C GLN A 275 -10.50 38.26 -8.21
N ALA A 276 -9.35 38.90 -8.02
CA ALA A 276 -8.36 39.07 -9.07
C ALA A 276 -7.80 37.71 -9.54
N ALA A 277 -7.45 36.81 -8.58
CA ALA A 277 -7.00 35.46 -8.88
C ALA A 277 -8.07 34.63 -9.63
N LEU A 278 -9.36 34.83 -9.33
CA LEU A 278 -10.45 34.20 -10.07
C LEU A 278 -10.46 34.70 -11.55
N ALA A 279 -10.40 35.99 -11.77
CA ALA A 279 -10.37 36.57 -13.12
C ALA A 279 -9.15 36.10 -13.92
N GLU A 280 -7.97 36.07 -13.30
CA GLU A 280 -6.75 35.49 -13.88
C GLU A 280 -6.94 34.02 -14.28
N SER A 281 -7.52 33.20 -13.37
CA SER A 281 -7.73 31.75 -13.59
C SER A 281 -8.62 31.47 -14.80
N MET A 282 -9.59 32.34 -15.08
CA MET A 282 -10.48 32.19 -16.24
C MET A 282 -9.78 32.46 -17.57
N LEU A 283 -8.66 33.18 -17.58
CA LEU A 283 -7.86 33.46 -18.78
C LEU A 283 -6.76 32.43 -19.04
N ILE A 284 -6.45 31.60 -18.05
CA ILE A 284 -5.40 30.56 -18.15
C ILE A 284 -5.92 29.40 -19.00
N PRO A 285 -5.25 29.06 -20.13
CA PRO A 285 -5.56 27.86 -20.88
C PRO A 285 -5.34 26.61 -20.01
N ASN A 286 -6.27 25.66 -20.04
CA ASN A 286 -6.22 24.44 -19.23
C ASN A 286 -6.13 24.69 -17.72
N SER A 287 -6.82 25.73 -17.24
CA SER A 287 -6.96 25.98 -15.81
C SER A 287 -7.44 24.71 -15.08
N PRO A 288 -6.91 24.43 -13.88
CA PRO A 288 -7.27 23.22 -13.13
C PRO A 288 -8.78 23.14 -12.86
N TYR A 289 -9.34 21.94 -12.98
CA TYR A 289 -10.75 21.70 -12.67
C TYR A 289 -10.97 20.25 -12.19
N ILE A 290 -12.01 20.04 -11.40
CA ILE A 290 -12.46 18.71 -10.97
C ILE A 290 -13.57 18.26 -11.94
N PRO A 291 -13.33 17.23 -12.79
CA PRO A 291 -14.34 16.79 -13.74
C PRO A 291 -15.52 16.13 -13.02
N TYR A 292 -16.75 16.29 -13.55
CA TYR A 292 -17.95 15.71 -12.96
C TYR A 292 -17.89 14.17 -12.80
N TRP A 293 -17.11 13.51 -13.62
CA TRP A 293 -16.92 12.06 -13.62
C TRP A 293 -15.77 11.59 -12.71
N HIS A 294 -15.12 12.47 -11.94
CA HIS A 294 -13.94 12.16 -11.12
C HIS A 294 -14.19 10.98 -10.16
N LEU A 295 -15.33 10.97 -9.44
CA LEU A 295 -15.64 9.91 -8.48
C LEU A 295 -15.78 8.54 -9.13
N VAL A 296 -16.41 8.49 -10.32
CA VAL A 296 -16.56 7.23 -11.08
C VAL A 296 -15.18 6.74 -11.55
N ALA A 297 -14.31 7.63 -12.00
CA ALA A 297 -12.95 7.30 -12.40
C ALA A 297 -12.12 6.77 -11.22
N GLU A 298 -12.14 7.48 -10.09
CA GLU A 298 -11.43 7.12 -8.86
C GLU A 298 -11.88 5.73 -8.34
N LEU A 299 -13.19 5.49 -8.25
CA LEU A 299 -13.76 4.20 -7.84
C LEU A 299 -13.42 3.08 -8.82
N SER A 300 -13.55 3.34 -10.12
CA SER A 300 -13.24 2.34 -11.16
C SER A 300 -11.76 1.98 -11.15
N ALA A 301 -10.88 2.97 -11.04
CA ALA A 301 -9.44 2.76 -10.94
C ALA A 301 -9.09 1.91 -9.70
N LEU A 302 -9.62 2.26 -8.52
CA LEU A 302 -9.41 1.51 -7.29
C LEU A 302 -9.84 0.05 -7.44
N LEU A 303 -11.06 -0.20 -7.93
CA LEU A 303 -11.59 -1.55 -8.11
C LEU A 303 -10.73 -2.38 -9.08
N ILE A 304 -10.43 -1.82 -10.25
CA ILE A 304 -9.70 -2.53 -11.31
C ILE A 304 -8.26 -2.81 -10.88
N LEU A 305 -7.56 -1.81 -10.34
CA LEU A 305 -6.14 -1.93 -10.00
C LEU A 305 -5.93 -2.82 -8.77
N CYS A 306 -6.75 -2.68 -7.72
CA CYS A 306 -6.70 -3.59 -6.58
C CYS A 306 -7.04 -5.04 -6.96
N LEU A 307 -8.04 -5.24 -7.84
CA LEU A 307 -8.36 -6.58 -8.36
C LEU A 307 -7.19 -7.16 -9.16
N LEU A 308 -6.57 -6.36 -10.01
CA LEU A 308 -5.41 -6.78 -10.82
C LEU A 308 -4.23 -7.18 -9.92
N ILE A 309 -3.89 -6.36 -8.91
CA ILE A 309 -2.84 -6.67 -7.93
C ILE A 309 -3.18 -7.97 -7.19
N TRP A 310 -4.44 -8.15 -6.77
CA TRP A 310 -4.86 -9.38 -6.10
C TRP A 310 -4.73 -10.62 -6.98
N LEU A 311 -5.13 -10.54 -8.25
CA LEU A 311 -5.00 -11.63 -9.22
C LEU A 311 -3.54 -11.97 -9.48
N VAL A 312 -2.71 -10.97 -9.78
CA VAL A 312 -1.27 -11.14 -9.98
C VAL A 312 -0.63 -11.84 -8.77
N SER A 313 -0.94 -11.39 -7.56
CA SER A 313 -0.41 -11.97 -6.32
C SER A 313 -0.95 -13.38 -6.02
N SER A 314 -2.13 -13.73 -6.54
CA SER A 314 -2.75 -15.04 -6.28
C SER A 314 -2.27 -16.15 -7.22
N PHE A 315 -1.96 -15.80 -8.46
CA PHE A 315 -1.65 -16.77 -9.53
C PHE A 315 -0.17 -16.82 -9.90
N LEU A 316 0.58 -15.75 -9.67
CA LEU A 316 1.99 -15.72 -10.02
C LEU A 316 2.90 -16.04 -8.84
N GLY A 317 4.12 -16.46 -9.15
CA GLY A 317 5.18 -16.66 -8.15
C GLY A 317 5.54 -15.34 -7.45
N LEU A 318 6.15 -15.45 -6.27
CA LEU A 318 6.42 -14.32 -5.38
C LEU A 318 7.19 -13.18 -6.07
N THR A 319 8.23 -13.50 -6.82
CA THR A 319 9.06 -12.51 -7.54
C THR A 319 8.24 -11.72 -8.56
N TRP A 320 7.48 -12.42 -9.40
CA TRP A 320 6.63 -11.79 -10.41
C TRP A 320 5.49 -10.96 -9.79
N SER A 321 4.95 -11.40 -8.67
CA SER A 321 3.92 -10.65 -7.94
C SER A 321 4.43 -9.29 -7.45
N ILE A 322 5.64 -9.26 -6.88
CA ILE A 322 6.28 -8.01 -6.44
C ILE A 322 6.58 -7.11 -7.64
N THR A 323 7.22 -7.65 -8.67
CA THR A 323 7.63 -6.86 -9.85
C THR A 323 6.44 -6.21 -10.54
N LEU A 324 5.41 -7.00 -10.87
CA LEU A 324 4.21 -6.49 -11.54
C LEU A 324 3.38 -5.58 -10.63
N GLY A 325 3.27 -5.91 -9.34
CA GLY A 325 2.61 -5.05 -8.36
C GLY A 325 3.28 -3.68 -8.24
N SER A 326 4.61 -3.64 -8.22
CA SER A 326 5.38 -2.39 -8.22
C SER A 326 5.22 -1.60 -9.51
N ILE A 327 5.17 -2.27 -10.67
CA ILE A 327 4.92 -1.61 -11.96
C ILE A 327 3.53 -0.96 -11.96
N ILE A 328 2.50 -1.67 -11.51
CA ILE A 328 1.13 -1.14 -11.41
C ILE A 328 1.14 0.10 -10.52
N PHE A 329 1.68 -0.01 -9.31
CA PHE A 329 1.75 1.08 -8.33
C PHE A 329 2.48 2.33 -8.89
N CYS A 330 3.66 2.15 -9.49
CA CYS A 330 4.42 3.25 -10.10
C CYS A 330 3.67 3.87 -11.29
N SER A 331 2.98 3.05 -12.09
CA SER A 331 2.18 3.54 -13.22
C SER A 331 0.99 4.36 -12.74
N THR A 332 0.30 3.93 -11.67
CA THR A 332 -0.79 4.69 -11.04
C THR A 332 -0.29 6.03 -10.51
N ALA A 333 0.84 6.04 -9.80
CA ALA A 333 1.44 7.26 -9.27
C ALA A 333 1.85 8.23 -10.40
N PHE A 334 2.48 7.72 -11.45
CA PHE A 334 2.88 8.52 -12.61
C PHE A 334 1.68 9.10 -13.35
N TYR A 335 0.65 8.28 -13.60
CA TYR A 335 -0.56 8.72 -14.28
C TYR A 335 -1.32 9.78 -13.45
N GLY A 336 -1.46 9.58 -12.13
CA GLY A 336 -2.06 10.55 -11.22
C GLY A 336 -1.32 11.89 -11.20
N TYR A 337 0.01 11.85 -11.13
CA TYR A 337 0.84 13.05 -11.25
C TYR A 337 0.63 13.77 -12.60
N TYR A 338 0.62 13.02 -13.70
CA TYR A 338 0.45 13.57 -15.04
C TYR A 338 -0.92 14.22 -15.22
N THR A 339 -2.01 13.60 -14.72
CA THR A 339 -3.37 14.18 -14.84
C THR A 339 -3.49 15.50 -14.07
N ILE A 340 -2.95 15.55 -12.83
CA ILE A 340 -2.95 16.80 -12.05
C ILE A 340 -2.16 17.90 -12.78
N LYS A 341 -0.99 17.58 -13.32
CA LYS A 341 -0.18 18.51 -14.10
C LYS A 341 -0.86 19.01 -15.38
N SER A 342 -1.70 18.18 -15.99
CA SER A 342 -2.48 18.58 -17.18
C SER A 342 -3.74 19.39 -16.84
N GLY A 343 -3.97 19.73 -15.58
CA GLY A 343 -5.12 20.49 -15.10
C GLY A 343 -6.38 19.65 -14.82
N VAL A 344 -6.30 18.31 -14.95
CA VAL A 344 -7.44 17.42 -14.64
C VAL A 344 -7.25 16.86 -13.23
N LEU A 345 -8.02 17.38 -12.28
CA LEU A 345 -7.87 17.04 -10.86
C LEU A 345 -8.66 15.75 -10.50
N ILE A 346 -7.97 14.62 -10.57
CA ILE A 346 -8.48 13.30 -10.17
C ILE A 346 -7.53 12.75 -9.11
N ASP A 347 -8.08 12.24 -8.01
CA ASP A 347 -7.28 11.72 -6.90
C ASP A 347 -6.93 10.24 -7.08
N PHE A 348 -5.64 9.97 -7.14
CA PHE A 348 -5.10 8.61 -7.10
C PHE A 348 -4.41 8.27 -5.77
N THR A 349 -4.38 9.20 -4.82
CA THR A 349 -3.68 9.03 -3.55
C THR A 349 -4.26 7.89 -2.73
N TYR A 350 -5.59 7.89 -2.60
CA TYR A 350 -6.29 6.82 -1.90
C TYR A 350 -6.22 5.50 -2.66
N THR A 351 -6.27 5.53 -3.98
CA THR A 351 -6.07 4.34 -4.83
C THR A 351 -4.69 3.72 -4.58
N LEU A 352 -3.62 4.52 -4.51
CA LEU A 352 -2.27 4.05 -4.18
C LEU A 352 -2.21 3.42 -2.78
N LEU A 353 -2.86 4.02 -1.79
CA LEU A 353 -2.95 3.44 -0.45
C LEU A 353 -3.68 2.09 -0.48
N ALA A 354 -4.80 2.01 -1.20
CA ALA A 354 -5.58 0.78 -1.35
C ALA A 354 -4.79 -0.31 -2.10
N GLU A 355 -4.03 0.04 -3.14
CA GLU A 355 -3.12 -0.85 -3.86
C GLU A 355 -2.04 -1.41 -2.93
N PHE A 356 -1.41 -0.55 -2.12
CA PHE A 356 -0.38 -0.95 -1.17
C PHE A 356 -0.94 -1.92 -0.11
N VAL A 357 -2.10 -1.62 0.47
CA VAL A 357 -2.76 -2.49 1.46
C VAL A 357 -3.16 -3.83 0.82
N THR A 358 -3.78 -3.78 -0.36
CA THR A 358 -4.21 -4.98 -1.10
C THR A 358 -3.03 -5.86 -1.46
N GLY A 359 -1.95 -5.25 -1.97
CA GLY A 359 -0.72 -5.95 -2.32
C GLY A 359 -0.05 -6.59 -1.11
N SER A 360 0.05 -5.86 0.00
CA SER A 360 0.65 -6.36 1.25
C SER A 360 -0.12 -7.56 1.82
N VAL A 361 -1.45 -7.49 1.86
CA VAL A 361 -2.29 -8.59 2.34
C VAL A 361 -2.20 -9.79 1.40
N ALA A 362 -2.30 -9.58 0.10
CA ALA A 362 -2.22 -10.66 -0.90
C ALA A 362 -0.85 -11.36 -0.85
N TYR A 363 0.24 -10.59 -0.77
CA TYR A 363 1.59 -11.08 -0.62
C TYR A 363 1.75 -11.93 0.66
N TYR A 364 1.30 -11.40 1.81
CA TYR A 364 1.36 -12.12 3.09
C TYR A 364 0.61 -13.46 3.04
N LEU A 365 -0.59 -13.47 2.47
CA LEU A 365 -1.38 -14.69 2.37
C LEU A 365 -0.74 -15.73 1.43
N ASN A 366 -0.17 -15.28 0.31
CA ASN A 366 0.56 -16.15 -0.62
C ASN A 366 1.83 -16.72 0.02
N PHE A 367 2.63 -15.87 0.67
CA PHE A 367 3.81 -16.30 1.42
C PHE A 367 3.46 -17.35 2.50
N ARG A 368 2.42 -17.07 3.30
CA ARG A 368 1.96 -18.01 4.33
C ARG A 368 1.50 -19.36 3.76
N LYS A 369 0.84 -19.33 2.60
CA LYS A 369 0.43 -20.56 1.90
C LYS A 369 1.64 -21.37 1.44
N GLN A 370 2.62 -20.75 0.81
CA GLN A 370 3.84 -21.40 0.34
C GLN A 370 4.68 -21.92 1.50
N TYR A 371 4.81 -21.14 2.57
CA TYR A 371 5.51 -21.57 3.77
C TYR A 371 4.88 -22.81 4.40
N LYS A 372 3.55 -22.83 4.55
CA LYS A 372 2.84 -24.02 5.06
C LYS A 372 3.06 -25.25 4.18
N LEU A 373 3.00 -25.09 2.85
CA LEU A 373 3.22 -26.18 1.91
C LEU A 373 4.63 -26.75 2.03
N ARG A 374 5.65 -25.89 2.13
CA ARG A 374 7.04 -26.31 2.35
C ARG A 374 7.20 -27.07 3.67
N GLN A 375 6.56 -26.61 4.74
CA GLN A 375 6.59 -27.32 6.03
C GLN A 375 5.89 -28.67 5.97
N GLN A 376 4.78 -28.80 5.25
CA GLN A 376 4.09 -30.07 5.05
C GLN A 376 4.96 -31.06 4.28
N ILE A 377 5.56 -30.63 3.18
CA ILE A 377 6.47 -31.45 2.37
C ILE A 377 7.66 -31.91 3.25
N LYS A 378 8.28 -30.98 4.01
CA LYS A 378 9.37 -31.32 4.93
C LYS A 378 8.97 -32.42 5.90
N LYS A 379 7.83 -32.27 6.61
CA LYS A 379 7.33 -33.28 7.55
C LYS A 379 7.07 -34.65 6.90
N GLN A 380 6.59 -34.66 5.66
CA GLN A 380 6.39 -35.91 4.92
C GLN A 380 7.72 -36.59 4.62
N PHE A 381 8.75 -35.86 4.24
CA PHE A 381 10.09 -36.42 4.01
C PHE A 381 10.77 -36.90 5.28
N GLU A 382 10.50 -36.29 6.44
CA GLU A 382 11.02 -36.71 7.75
C GLU A 382 10.50 -38.10 8.19
N HIS A 383 9.44 -38.63 7.55
CA HIS A 383 9.01 -40.04 7.80
C HIS A 383 9.81 -41.06 6.99
N TYR A 384 10.52 -40.65 5.94
CA TYR A 384 11.29 -41.53 5.06
C TYR A 384 12.80 -41.38 5.25
N LEU A 385 13.23 -40.23 5.73
CA LEU A 385 14.65 -39.91 5.96
C LEU A 385 14.84 -39.36 7.37
N ASP A 386 16.02 -39.63 7.95
CA ASP A 386 16.37 -39.04 9.25
C ASP A 386 16.27 -37.50 9.19
N PRO A 387 15.59 -36.84 10.15
CA PRO A 387 15.41 -35.38 10.14
C PRO A 387 16.72 -34.58 10.02
N ARG A 388 17.84 -35.14 10.53
CA ARG A 388 19.18 -34.53 10.45
C ARG A 388 19.72 -34.57 9.02
N GLN A 389 19.41 -35.62 8.27
CA GLN A 389 19.71 -35.70 6.83
C GLN A 389 18.88 -34.70 6.03
N VAL A 390 17.56 -34.62 6.29
CA VAL A 390 16.67 -33.66 5.64
C VAL A 390 17.19 -32.23 5.85
N LYS A 391 17.64 -31.89 7.06
CA LYS A 391 18.23 -30.58 7.35
C LYS A 391 19.53 -30.35 6.57
N ARG A 392 20.46 -31.33 6.57
CA ARG A 392 21.73 -31.23 5.84
C ARG A 392 21.52 -31.02 4.34
N LEU A 393 20.55 -31.71 3.76
CA LEU A 393 20.18 -31.54 2.35
C LEU A 393 19.50 -30.21 2.05
N GLN A 394 18.80 -29.61 3.02
CA GLN A 394 18.25 -28.26 2.88
C GLN A 394 19.33 -27.18 2.93
N ASP A 395 20.34 -27.38 3.79
CA ASP A 395 21.45 -26.45 3.96
C ASP A 395 22.42 -26.53 2.77
N ASP A 396 22.62 -27.72 2.19
CA ASP A 396 23.45 -27.94 1.00
C ASP A 396 22.81 -28.97 0.04
N PRO A 397 21.99 -28.51 -0.94
CA PRO A 397 21.41 -29.37 -1.97
C PRO A 397 22.43 -30.07 -2.88
N SER A 398 23.69 -29.60 -2.92
CA SER A 398 24.73 -30.22 -3.74
C SER A 398 25.12 -31.60 -3.27
N LEU A 399 24.75 -31.97 -2.04
CA LEU A 399 24.93 -33.30 -1.47
C LEU A 399 24.02 -34.38 -2.07
N LEU A 400 23.01 -34.00 -2.88
CA LEU A 400 22.16 -34.91 -3.67
C LEU A 400 22.90 -35.43 -4.92
N LYS A 401 24.04 -36.07 -4.74
CA LYS A 401 24.79 -36.75 -5.83
C LYS A 401 25.26 -38.10 -5.34
N LEU A 402 25.43 -39.05 -6.30
CA LEU A 402 26.07 -40.32 -6.03
C LEU A 402 27.50 -40.08 -5.54
N GLY A 403 27.87 -40.85 -4.54
CA GLY A 403 29.20 -40.80 -3.93
C GLY A 403 29.18 -40.94 -2.42
N GLY A 404 30.33 -41.08 -1.82
CA GLY A 404 30.46 -41.24 -0.39
C GLY A 404 31.81 -40.80 0.11
N GLU A 405 31.88 -40.62 1.43
CA GLU A 405 33.10 -40.32 2.17
C GLU A 405 33.53 -41.52 3.04
N LYS A 406 34.82 -41.73 3.20
CA LYS A 406 35.36 -42.72 4.09
C LYS A 406 35.27 -42.18 5.51
N ARG A 407 34.58 -42.94 6.39
CA ARG A 407 34.31 -42.49 7.75
C ARG A 407 34.37 -43.68 8.73
N TYR A 408 34.89 -43.43 9.92
CA TYR A 408 34.91 -44.42 11.00
C TYR A 408 33.61 -44.31 11.80
N CYS A 409 32.79 -45.34 11.79
CA CYS A 409 31.46 -45.37 12.38
C CYS A 409 31.22 -46.66 13.20
N THR A 410 30.20 -46.62 14.03
CA THR A 410 29.69 -47.85 14.67
C THR A 410 28.38 -48.25 14.01
N PHE A 411 28.29 -49.52 13.65
CA PHE A 411 27.14 -50.13 13.01
C PHE A 411 26.45 -51.04 14.00
N LEU A 412 25.14 -50.93 14.10
CA LEU A 412 24.26 -51.75 14.91
C LEU A 412 23.24 -52.41 14.00
N PHE A 413 23.21 -53.75 14.05
CA PHE A 413 22.21 -54.57 13.40
C PHE A 413 21.35 -55.25 14.43
N THR A 414 20.06 -55.35 14.16
CA THR A 414 19.11 -56.10 14.98
C THR A 414 18.30 -57.01 14.09
N ASP A 415 17.90 -58.18 14.61
CA ASP A 415 16.97 -59.08 13.93
C ASP A 415 16.00 -59.71 14.96
N VAL A 416 14.72 -59.83 14.55
CA VAL A 416 13.69 -60.38 15.46
C VAL A 416 13.72 -61.91 15.42
N ARG A 417 13.88 -62.50 16.56
CA ARG A 417 13.85 -63.95 16.68
C ARG A 417 12.41 -64.47 16.72
N GLY A 418 12.19 -65.57 16.03
CA GLY A 418 10.87 -66.21 16.01
C GLY A 418 9.87 -65.58 15.05
N PHE A 419 10.30 -64.62 14.23
CA PHE A 419 9.43 -63.94 13.26
C PHE A 419 8.75 -64.91 12.29
N THR A 420 9.46 -65.91 11.77
CA THR A 420 8.88 -66.91 10.87
C THR A 420 7.72 -67.66 11.53
N VAL A 421 7.88 -68.11 12.75
CA VAL A 421 6.82 -68.78 13.52
C VAL A 421 5.66 -67.83 13.82
N LEU A 422 5.97 -66.57 14.16
CA LEU A 422 4.97 -65.54 14.40
C LEU A 422 4.14 -65.29 13.14
N SER A 423 4.78 -65.17 11.96
CA SER A 423 4.13 -64.93 10.69
C SER A 423 3.30 -66.08 10.16
N GLU A 424 3.63 -67.32 10.56
CA GLU A 424 2.86 -68.51 10.22
C GLU A 424 1.65 -68.74 11.13
N THR A 425 1.71 -68.24 12.39
CA THR A 425 0.71 -68.55 13.42
C THR A 425 -0.30 -67.42 13.67
N LYS A 426 0.00 -66.17 13.30
CA LYS A 426 -0.85 -65.01 13.53
C LYS A 426 -1.37 -64.39 12.26
N PRO A 427 -2.53 -63.69 12.30
CA PRO A 427 -3.03 -62.90 11.17
C PRO A 427 -2.02 -61.78 10.77
N PRO A 428 -1.91 -61.44 9.45
CA PRO A 428 -0.95 -60.45 8.97
C PRO A 428 -1.06 -59.10 9.65
N GLU A 429 -2.26 -58.67 10.03
CA GLU A 429 -2.54 -57.39 10.69
C GLU A 429 -1.91 -57.40 12.11
N GLU A 430 -1.99 -58.52 12.86
CA GLU A 430 -1.41 -58.66 14.19
C GLU A 430 0.12 -58.73 14.11
N VAL A 431 0.66 -59.47 13.13
CA VAL A 431 2.11 -59.52 12.86
C VAL A 431 2.63 -58.11 12.54
N THR A 432 1.93 -57.39 11.68
CA THR A 432 2.31 -56.00 11.34
C THR A 432 2.27 -55.06 12.55
N ALA A 433 1.25 -55.17 13.42
CA ALA A 433 1.16 -54.37 14.64
C ALA A 433 2.30 -54.65 15.63
N ILE A 434 2.65 -55.93 15.82
CA ILE A 434 3.77 -56.35 16.68
C ILE A 434 5.09 -55.82 16.11
N MET A 435 5.32 -55.99 14.78
CA MET A 435 6.54 -55.51 14.12
C MET A 435 6.69 -54.00 14.18
N ASN A 436 5.63 -53.25 13.89
CA ASN A 436 5.66 -51.81 14.01
C ASN A 436 6.01 -51.33 15.42
N LYS A 437 5.51 -52.02 16.47
CA LYS A 437 5.84 -51.69 17.84
C LYS A 437 7.31 -52.04 18.17
N ALA A 438 7.80 -53.20 17.73
CA ALA A 438 9.18 -53.61 17.89
C ALA A 438 10.17 -52.70 17.19
N LEU A 439 9.91 -52.37 15.93
CA LEU A 439 10.75 -51.43 15.16
C LEU A 439 10.70 -50.00 15.71
N THR A 440 9.55 -49.58 16.27
CA THR A 440 9.43 -48.25 16.91
C THR A 440 10.30 -48.19 18.18
N ILE A 441 10.32 -49.21 19.00
CA ILE A 441 11.18 -49.29 20.19
C ILE A 441 12.65 -49.19 19.78
N GLN A 442 13.05 -49.96 18.79
CA GLN A 442 14.43 -50.00 18.30
C GLN A 442 14.86 -48.65 17.70
N ALA A 443 14.04 -48.08 16.83
CA ALA A 443 14.34 -46.80 16.20
C ALA A 443 14.45 -45.66 17.23
N LYS A 444 13.55 -45.65 18.22
CA LYS A 444 13.55 -44.67 19.30
C LYS A 444 14.84 -44.73 20.11
N ALA A 445 15.26 -45.90 20.54
CA ALA A 445 16.49 -46.09 21.28
C ALA A 445 17.73 -45.65 20.47
N VAL A 446 17.81 -46.00 19.20
CA VAL A 446 18.89 -45.55 18.31
C VAL A 446 18.93 -44.02 18.23
N GLN A 447 17.79 -43.37 18.00
CA GLN A 447 17.70 -41.90 17.86
C GLN A 447 18.02 -41.17 19.17
N GLU A 448 17.56 -41.67 20.33
CA GLU A 448 17.83 -41.08 21.63
C GLU A 448 19.31 -41.09 21.97
N HIS A 449 20.07 -42.07 21.48
CA HIS A 449 21.52 -42.13 21.64
C HIS A 449 22.30 -41.53 20.44
N GLY A 450 21.64 -40.73 19.60
CA GLY A 450 22.29 -39.99 18.51
C GLY A 450 22.62 -40.82 17.27
N GLY A 451 22.19 -42.06 17.19
CA GLY A 451 22.30 -42.91 16.00
C GLY A 451 21.28 -42.55 14.93
N MET A 452 21.49 -42.99 13.73
CA MET A 452 20.59 -42.89 12.58
C MET A 452 20.12 -44.28 12.20
N VAL A 453 18.81 -44.45 12.05
CA VAL A 453 18.29 -45.68 11.42
C VAL A 453 18.55 -45.54 9.90
N ASP A 454 19.34 -46.45 9.35
CA ASP A 454 19.66 -46.48 7.92
C ASP A 454 18.48 -47.08 7.14
N LYS A 455 18.10 -48.31 7.47
CA LYS A 455 16.97 -48.98 6.83
C LYS A 455 16.44 -50.16 7.68
N TYR A 456 15.23 -50.56 7.32
CA TYR A 456 14.67 -51.84 7.77
C TYR A 456 14.83 -52.86 6.65
N ILE A 457 15.24 -54.08 7.03
CA ILE A 457 15.50 -55.20 6.11
C ILE A 457 14.60 -56.35 6.55
N GLY A 458 13.32 -56.31 6.15
CA GLY A 458 12.31 -57.23 6.69
C GLY A 458 12.03 -56.94 8.17
N ASP A 459 12.35 -57.89 9.03
CA ASP A 459 12.26 -57.80 10.49
C ASP A 459 13.55 -57.31 11.18
N ALA A 460 14.58 -57.07 10.37
CA ALA A 460 15.86 -56.53 10.81
C ALA A 460 15.95 -55.00 10.67
N MET A 461 16.76 -54.34 11.51
CA MET A 461 17.09 -52.93 11.42
C MET A 461 18.60 -52.72 11.34
N MET A 462 19.04 -51.84 10.45
CA MET A 462 20.40 -51.32 10.40
C MET A 462 20.44 -49.88 10.92
N ALA A 463 21.35 -49.62 11.86
CA ALA A 463 21.61 -48.28 12.37
C ALA A 463 23.08 -47.89 12.30
N ILE A 464 23.35 -46.61 12.15
CA ILE A 464 24.70 -46.02 12.02
C ILE A 464 24.88 -44.95 13.10
N PHE A 465 25.99 -45.00 13.83
CA PHE A 465 26.40 -44.00 14.79
C PHE A 465 27.65 -43.26 14.27
N ASN A 466 27.75 -41.97 14.49
CA ASN A 466 28.72 -41.04 13.92
C ASN A 466 28.45 -40.67 12.45
N ALA A 467 27.20 -40.75 12.04
CA ALA A 467 26.71 -40.25 10.75
C ALA A 467 25.21 -39.97 10.82
N PRO A 468 24.67 -38.98 10.05
CA PRO A 468 25.34 -38.04 9.16
C PRO A 468 26.08 -36.92 9.88
N ILE A 469 25.95 -36.82 11.18
CA ILE A 469 26.55 -35.82 12.07
C ILE A 469 27.60 -36.50 12.94
N ASP A 470 28.66 -35.80 13.29
CA ASP A 470 29.69 -36.29 14.20
C ASP A 470 29.11 -36.57 15.57
N LEU A 471 29.43 -37.74 16.10
CA LEU A 471 29.02 -38.20 17.42
C LEU A 471 30.26 -38.67 18.19
N ALA A 472 30.64 -37.93 19.22
CA ALA A 472 31.70 -38.32 20.09
C ALA A 472 31.29 -39.60 20.87
N LYS A 473 32.23 -40.51 21.06
CA LYS A 473 32.00 -41.81 21.76
C LYS A 473 30.84 -42.60 21.14
N HIS A 474 30.82 -42.69 19.83
CA HIS A 474 29.73 -43.35 19.10
C HIS A 474 29.64 -44.86 19.37
N GLU A 475 30.74 -45.51 19.82
CA GLU A 475 30.75 -46.89 20.26
C GLU A 475 29.97 -47.07 21.57
N GLU A 476 30.17 -46.17 22.55
CA GLU A 476 29.39 -46.15 23.79
C GLU A 476 27.91 -45.83 23.54
N ALA A 477 27.63 -44.91 22.60
CA ALA A 477 26.27 -44.58 22.22
C ALA A 477 25.52 -45.78 21.61
N ALA A 478 26.19 -46.53 20.73
CA ALA A 478 25.64 -47.75 20.16
C ALA A 478 25.40 -48.84 21.22
N MET A 479 26.30 -48.97 22.19
CA MET A 479 26.11 -49.88 23.33
C MET A 479 24.89 -49.50 24.18
N LYS A 480 24.75 -48.22 24.53
CA LYS A 480 23.58 -47.73 25.29
C LYS A 480 22.28 -47.98 24.53
N ALA A 481 22.26 -47.72 23.23
CA ALA A 481 21.11 -47.99 22.38
C ALA A 481 20.76 -49.50 22.39
N ALA A 482 21.75 -50.39 22.25
CA ALA A 482 21.54 -51.82 22.26
C ALA A 482 20.98 -52.31 23.61
N LEU A 483 21.51 -51.82 24.72
CA LEU A 483 21.02 -52.18 26.06
C LEU A 483 19.60 -51.68 26.32
N GLN A 484 19.29 -50.45 25.84
CA GLN A 484 17.94 -49.91 25.92
C GLN A 484 16.97 -50.73 25.06
N ILE A 485 17.34 -51.07 23.82
CA ILE A 485 16.54 -51.93 22.94
C ILE A 485 16.23 -53.24 23.64
N LYS A 486 17.26 -53.93 24.18
CA LYS A 486 17.07 -55.20 24.89
C LYS A 486 16.09 -55.07 26.06
N HIS A 487 16.26 -54.04 26.88
CA HIS A 487 15.41 -53.79 28.04
C HIS A 487 13.96 -53.46 27.65
N GLU A 488 13.76 -52.51 26.68
CA GLU A 488 12.41 -52.08 26.28
C GLU A 488 11.67 -53.17 25.48
N MET A 489 12.37 -53.98 24.68
CA MET A 489 11.77 -55.11 23.98
C MET A 489 11.28 -56.18 24.97
N GLN A 490 12.05 -56.49 26.01
CA GLN A 490 11.63 -57.41 27.09
C GLN A 490 10.42 -56.84 27.85
N ALA A 491 10.47 -55.56 28.23
CA ALA A 491 9.37 -54.89 28.94
C ALA A 491 8.08 -54.76 28.12
N ALA A 492 8.17 -54.80 26.82
CA ALA A 492 7.01 -54.67 25.91
C ALA A 492 6.21 -55.96 25.76
N GLU A 493 6.73 -57.11 26.23
CA GLU A 493 6.08 -58.45 26.23
C GLU A 493 5.44 -58.82 24.87
N LEU A 494 6.17 -58.57 23.77
CA LEU A 494 5.67 -58.80 22.41
C LEU A 494 5.67 -60.27 21.99
N GLY A 495 6.20 -61.17 22.80
CA GLY A 495 6.33 -62.57 22.47
C GLY A 495 7.41 -62.88 21.40
N ILE A 496 8.34 -61.98 21.23
CA ILE A 496 9.48 -62.06 20.32
C ILE A 496 10.78 -61.67 21.05
N ASP A 497 11.86 -62.28 20.68
CA ASP A 497 13.21 -61.96 21.17
C ASP A 497 13.98 -61.18 20.07
N ILE A 498 15.13 -60.62 20.42
CA ILE A 498 15.95 -59.85 19.50
C ILE A 498 17.43 -60.27 19.57
N GLY A 499 18.06 -60.38 18.42
CA GLY A 499 19.50 -60.49 18.28
C GLY A 499 20.10 -59.13 17.92
N ILE A 500 21.22 -58.75 18.54
CA ILE A 500 21.90 -57.48 18.32
C ILE A 500 23.37 -57.70 18.02
N GLY A 501 23.87 -57.13 16.93
CA GLY A 501 25.28 -57.11 16.55
C GLY A 501 25.84 -55.73 16.45
N ILE A 502 26.94 -55.42 17.14
CA ILE A 502 27.62 -54.11 17.10
C ILE A 502 29.05 -54.27 16.65
N ASN A 503 29.45 -53.43 15.68
CA ASN A 503 30.85 -53.36 15.26
C ASN A 503 31.24 -51.96 14.78
N ALA A 504 32.38 -51.45 15.21
CA ALA A 504 32.96 -50.21 14.77
C ALA A 504 34.02 -50.43 13.68
N GLY A 505 34.16 -49.51 12.76
CA GLY A 505 35.20 -49.55 11.74
C GLY A 505 34.96 -48.56 10.60
N GLU A 506 35.93 -48.54 9.68
CA GLU A 506 35.85 -47.71 8.50
C GLU A 506 34.83 -48.25 7.47
N ALA A 507 34.03 -47.36 6.94
CA ALA A 507 33.12 -47.64 5.84
C ALA A 507 33.02 -46.44 4.91
N VAL A 508 32.50 -46.63 3.71
CA VAL A 508 32.14 -45.54 2.80
C VAL A 508 30.66 -45.22 3.02
N LEU A 509 30.39 -44.00 3.49
CA LEU A 509 29.05 -43.50 3.72
C LEU A 509 28.66 -42.45 2.65
N GLY A 510 27.47 -42.53 2.11
CA GLY A 510 26.96 -41.60 1.11
C GLY A 510 25.76 -42.10 0.36
N ASN A 511 25.44 -41.41 -0.70
CA ASN A 511 24.32 -41.79 -1.59
C ASN A 511 24.77 -42.95 -2.50
N MET A 512 24.23 -44.13 -2.28
CA MET A 512 24.55 -45.36 -3.00
C MET A 512 23.33 -45.88 -3.75
N GLY A 513 23.50 -46.20 -5.02
CA GLY A 513 22.43 -46.73 -5.86
C GLY A 513 22.59 -46.36 -7.34
N SER A 514 21.48 -46.10 -8.02
CA SER A 514 21.45 -45.67 -9.41
C SER A 514 21.27 -44.15 -9.53
N GLU A 515 21.48 -43.58 -10.69
CA GLU A 515 21.24 -42.16 -10.94
C GLU A 515 19.80 -41.69 -10.65
N THR A 516 18.83 -42.61 -10.74
CA THR A 516 17.41 -42.32 -10.53
C THR A 516 16.89 -42.71 -9.15
N ARG A 517 17.63 -43.56 -8.42
CA ARG A 517 17.26 -44.03 -7.08
C ARG A 517 18.50 -44.39 -6.28
N PHE A 518 18.73 -43.67 -5.23
CA PHE A 518 19.81 -43.92 -4.28
C PHE A 518 19.32 -43.76 -2.83
N ASP A 519 19.98 -44.48 -1.93
CA ASP A 519 19.77 -44.36 -0.47
C ASP A 519 21.08 -43.87 0.15
N TYR A 520 20.98 -43.03 1.17
CA TYR A 520 22.14 -42.69 1.99
C TYR A 520 22.42 -43.83 2.93
N THR A 521 23.53 -44.51 2.73
CA THR A 521 23.86 -45.74 3.49
C THR A 521 25.36 -45.89 3.62
N ALA A 522 25.78 -46.96 4.33
CA ALA A 522 27.17 -47.32 4.52
C ALA A 522 27.51 -48.65 3.83
N ILE A 523 28.64 -48.68 3.13
CA ILE A 523 29.20 -49.90 2.55
C ILE A 523 30.62 -50.12 3.09
N GLY A 524 30.89 -51.31 3.63
CA GLY A 524 32.23 -51.63 4.12
C GLY A 524 32.28 -52.96 4.86
N ASP A 525 33.51 -53.44 5.11
CA ASP A 525 33.73 -54.68 5.85
C ASP A 525 33.24 -54.58 7.29
N ALA A 526 33.33 -53.38 7.91
CA ALA A 526 32.83 -53.14 9.26
C ALA A 526 31.31 -53.30 9.36
N VAL A 527 30.56 -52.86 8.32
CA VAL A 527 29.09 -53.03 8.22
C VAL A 527 28.73 -54.51 8.13
N ASN A 528 29.39 -55.22 7.21
CA ASN A 528 29.17 -56.67 7.05
C ASN A 528 29.52 -57.45 8.30
N THR A 529 30.54 -57.01 9.05
CA THR A 529 30.94 -57.63 10.32
C THR A 529 29.82 -57.46 11.37
N ALA A 530 29.25 -56.27 11.52
CA ALA A 530 28.12 -56.05 12.45
C ALA A 530 26.89 -56.94 12.12
N ALA A 531 26.52 -57.02 10.82
CA ALA A 531 25.44 -57.91 10.38
C ALA A 531 25.70 -59.41 10.68
N ARG A 532 26.95 -59.84 10.51
CA ARG A 532 27.36 -61.24 10.84
C ARG A 532 27.40 -61.50 12.33
N LEU A 533 27.76 -60.54 13.17
CA LEU A 533 27.68 -60.64 14.60
C LEU A 533 26.24 -60.81 15.07
N GLU A 534 25.34 -59.98 14.50
CA GLU A 534 23.91 -60.14 14.77
C GLU A 534 23.45 -61.58 14.47
N SER A 535 23.67 -62.05 13.23
CA SER A 535 23.26 -63.43 12.83
C SER A 535 23.88 -64.52 13.70
N ALA A 536 25.12 -64.33 14.16
CA ALA A 536 25.83 -65.29 15.05
C ALA A 536 25.28 -65.30 16.47
N THR A 537 24.53 -64.34 16.91
CA THR A 537 23.89 -64.31 18.23
C THR A 537 23.04 -65.54 18.48
N LYS A 538 22.39 -66.09 17.47
CA LYS A 538 21.55 -67.24 17.50
C LYS A 538 22.40 -68.53 17.73
N GLU A 539 23.55 -68.64 17.05
CA GLU A 539 24.44 -69.78 17.13
C GLU A 539 25.18 -69.84 18.48
N VAL A 540 25.55 -68.64 18.99
CA VAL A 540 26.28 -68.52 20.27
C VAL A 540 25.35 -68.58 21.48
N GLY A 541 24.04 -68.34 21.29
CA GLY A 541 23.02 -68.38 22.35
C GLY A 541 23.02 -67.14 23.25
N VAL A 542 23.32 -65.94 22.67
CA VAL A 542 23.32 -64.68 23.39
C VAL A 542 22.48 -63.64 22.56
N ASP A 543 22.00 -62.58 23.22
CA ASP A 543 21.18 -61.57 22.56
C ASP A 543 22.01 -60.44 21.97
N LEU A 544 23.25 -60.24 22.43
CA LEU A 544 24.12 -59.15 22.00
C LEU A 544 25.53 -59.67 21.73
N LEU A 545 26.05 -59.46 20.56
CA LEU A 545 27.44 -59.66 20.17
C LEU A 545 28.15 -58.38 19.77
N ILE A 546 29.34 -58.20 20.28
CA ILE A 546 30.15 -57.00 20.10
C ILE A 546 31.48 -57.40 19.43
N GLY A 547 31.86 -56.72 18.35
CA GLY A 547 33.13 -56.91 17.66
C GLY A 547 34.31 -56.32 18.46
N GLU A 548 35.52 -56.88 18.23
CA GLU A 548 36.75 -56.49 18.92
C GLU A 548 37.00 -54.96 18.86
N SER A 549 36.81 -54.33 17.72
CA SER A 549 37.02 -52.88 17.53
C SER A 549 36.12 -52.01 18.44
N THR A 550 34.91 -52.42 18.68
CA THR A 550 33.98 -51.75 19.61
C THR A 550 34.34 -52.10 21.07
N ALA A 551 34.60 -53.38 21.35
CA ALA A 551 34.86 -53.86 22.69
C ALA A 551 36.12 -53.24 23.35
N GLN A 552 37.10 -52.82 22.56
CA GLN A 552 38.33 -52.18 23.05
C GLN A 552 38.17 -50.73 23.48
N VAL A 553 37.08 -50.08 23.07
CA VAL A 553 36.86 -48.63 23.25
C VAL A 553 35.77 -48.32 24.26
N VAL A 554 34.77 -49.20 24.39
CA VAL A 554 33.65 -48.99 25.31
C VAL A 554 34.04 -49.29 26.77
N ASP A 555 33.55 -48.48 27.70
CA ASP A 555 33.78 -48.60 29.13
C ASP A 555 32.69 -49.49 29.79
N TYR A 556 32.71 -50.79 29.42
CA TYR A 556 31.82 -51.83 29.94
C TYR A 556 32.59 -53.11 30.30
N GLU A 557 32.22 -53.78 31.35
CA GLU A 557 32.74 -55.10 31.68
C GLU A 557 32.17 -56.15 30.71
N LEU A 558 32.90 -56.40 29.62
CA LEU A 558 32.50 -57.36 28.61
C LEU A 558 33.06 -58.74 28.83
N GLN A 559 32.22 -59.75 28.65
CA GLN A 559 32.65 -61.16 28.67
C GLN A 559 33.20 -61.55 27.28
N SER A 560 34.45 -62.00 27.24
CA SER A 560 35.05 -62.56 26.02
C SER A 560 34.51 -63.96 25.76
N LEU A 561 34.05 -64.18 24.54
CA LEU A 561 33.55 -65.52 24.11
C LEU A 561 34.55 -66.20 23.19
N LYS A 562 34.32 -67.51 22.90
CA LYS A 562 35.16 -68.21 21.92
C LYS A 562 35.05 -67.55 20.54
N PRO A 563 36.23 -67.35 19.90
CA PRO A 563 36.19 -66.72 18.55
C PRO A 563 35.34 -67.55 17.57
N ILE A 564 34.55 -66.87 16.77
CA ILE A 564 33.66 -67.49 15.77
C ILE A 564 34.23 -67.37 14.37
N LYS A 565 34.00 -68.37 13.53
CA LYS A 565 34.36 -68.33 12.12
C LYS A 565 33.14 -67.95 11.34
N VAL A 566 33.17 -66.73 10.78
CA VAL A 566 32.05 -66.19 9.95
C VAL A 566 32.37 -66.30 8.47
N LYS A 567 31.35 -66.49 7.64
CA LYS A 567 31.47 -66.62 6.18
C LYS A 567 32.21 -65.41 5.60
N GLY A 568 33.27 -65.65 4.79
CA GLY A 568 34.03 -64.59 4.10
C GLY A 568 35.09 -63.88 4.96
N LYS A 569 35.41 -64.37 6.17
CA LYS A 569 36.58 -63.94 6.94
C LYS A 569 37.62 -65.05 7.01
N ALA A 570 38.88 -64.72 6.70
CA ALA A 570 39.97 -65.67 6.74
C ALA A 570 40.37 -66.05 8.15
N LYS A 571 40.21 -65.15 9.11
CA LYS A 571 40.52 -65.38 10.54
C LYS A 571 39.23 -65.37 11.37
N PRO A 572 39.15 -66.19 12.43
CA PRO A 572 38.05 -66.11 13.38
C PRO A 572 37.93 -64.72 14.00
N LEU A 573 36.72 -64.28 14.20
CA LEU A 573 36.43 -63.00 14.86
C LEU A 573 36.44 -63.19 16.36
N LYS A 574 37.15 -62.35 17.10
CA LYS A 574 36.99 -62.23 18.54
C LYS A 574 35.68 -61.50 18.81
N ILE A 575 34.89 -62.06 19.66
CA ILE A 575 33.57 -61.62 20.03
C ILE A 575 33.41 -61.44 21.52
N TYR A 576 32.59 -60.50 21.89
CA TYR A 576 32.30 -60.14 23.26
C TYR A 576 30.79 -60.04 23.45
N THR A 577 30.34 -60.27 24.69
CA THR A 577 28.94 -60.00 25.05
C THR A 577 28.89 -59.20 26.36
N TYR A 578 27.73 -58.61 26.62
CA TYR A 578 27.42 -58.00 27.90
C TYR A 578 26.29 -58.76 28.54
N GLY A 579 26.51 -59.27 29.76
CA GLY A 579 25.65 -60.19 30.50
C GLY A 579 24.30 -59.69 30.94
#